data_e247d7fa1c355ad7156e66cb72adbca4
#
_entry.id   e247d7fa1c355ad7156e66cb72adbca4
#
_cell.length_a   1.000
_cell.length_b   1.000
_cell.length_c   1.000
_cell.angle_alpha   90.00
_cell.angle_beta   90.00
_cell.angle_gamma   90.00
#
_symmetry.space_group_name_H-M   'P 1'
#
loop_
_entity.id
_entity.type
_entity.pdbx_description
1 polymer ?
#
loop_
_entity_poly.entity_id
_entity_poly.type
_entity_poly.pdbx_seq_one_letter_code
_entity_poly.pdbx_strand_id
1 'polypeptide(L)'
;MRFVLISVLMALIGSAAQAKEETHNLLALSWQPAFCEMKPDNRECKLINAGRLEHTSEQLSLHGLWPQPRGNDFCKGVRKPRIDRDTLERLAYAMPGMFSGLHEYQWKKHGTCFHGDRNGDEYYDDTLRIMKVINASSIVDLFTSRMGTRTKLSQKQLRAEFDKVFGRGAGRNVTMTCRKDGRRYLVQEVRVLLKGEITDDTNSVSAVGKLIKNANNKQRGCKSGYVDASGLQ
;
A
#
# COMPACT_ATOMS: atom_id res chain seq x y z
N MET A 1 -36.74 49.14 50.05
CA MET A 1 -35.56 48.36 49.76
C MET A 1 -35.96 47.22 48.80
N ARG A 2 -35.60 47.36 47.51
CA ARG A 2 -35.88 46.29 46.51
C ARG A 2 -34.55 45.55 46.26
N PHE A 3 -34.55 44.26 46.60
CA PHE A 3 -33.40 43.36 46.29
C PHE A 3 -33.51 42.87 44.86
N VAL A 4 -32.55 43.18 44.03
CA VAL A 4 -32.39 42.64 42.66
C VAL A 4 -31.53 41.39 42.77
N LEU A 5 -32.10 40.23 42.49
CA LEU A 5 -31.39 38.98 42.35
C LEU A 5 -30.77 38.92 40.94
N ILE A 6 -29.47 38.96 40.84
CA ILE A 6 -28.72 38.73 39.60
C ILE A 6 -28.45 37.24 39.52
N SER A 7 -29.18 36.53 38.63
CA SER A 7 -28.88 35.15 38.29
C SER A 7 -27.71 35.07 37.29
N VAL A 8 -26.58 34.55 37.73
CA VAL A 8 -25.44 34.29 36.88
C VAL A 8 -25.67 32.94 36.16
N LEU A 9 -25.94 33.01 34.87
CA LEU A 9 -26.07 31.83 34.01
C LEU A 9 -24.64 31.40 33.59
N MET A 10 -24.09 30.34 34.22
CA MET A 10 -22.84 29.72 33.79
C MET A 10 -23.14 28.90 32.53
N ALA A 11 -22.71 29.40 31.38
CA ALA A 11 -22.66 28.66 30.13
C ALA A 11 -21.51 27.63 30.19
N LEU A 12 -21.86 26.35 30.35
CA LEU A 12 -20.94 25.22 30.14
C LEU A 12 -20.61 25.15 28.67
N ILE A 13 -19.48 25.70 28.27
CA ILE A 13 -18.90 25.49 26.95
C ILE A 13 -18.30 24.09 26.98
N GLY A 14 -19.09 23.08 26.60
CA GLY A 14 -18.61 21.73 26.32
C GLY A 14 -17.72 21.78 25.08
N SER A 15 -16.40 21.65 25.25
CA SER A 15 -15.50 21.37 24.15
C SER A 15 -15.88 20.01 23.55
N ALA A 16 -16.63 20.03 22.44
CA ALA A 16 -16.77 18.85 21.62
C ALA A 16 -15.37 18.52 21.09
N ALA A 17 -14.73 17.50 21.67
CA ALA A 17 -13.54 16.90 21.10
C ALA A 17 -13.92 16.40 19.70
N GLN A 18 -13.47 17.10 18.67
CA GLN A 18 -13.66 16.71 17.29
C GLN A 18 -12.92 15.39 17.12
N ALA A 19 -13.66 14.29 16.99
CA ALA A 19 -13.08 12.98 16.74
C ALA A 19 -12.26 13.10 15.44
N LYS A 20 -10.94 12.95 15.54
CA LYS A 20 -10.04 12.95 14.39
C LYS A 20 -10.53 11.87 13.42
N GLU A 21 -10.89 12.24 12.21
CA GLU A 21 -11.40 11.30 11.22
C GLU A 21 -10.35 10.20 10.99
N GLU A 22 -10.73 8.96 11.25
CA GLU A 22 -9.80 7.84 11.15
C GLU A 22 -9.37 7.63 9.70
N THR A 23 -8.09 7.79 9.45
CA THR A 23 -7.52 7.62 8.11
C THR A 23 -7.57 6.17 7.65
N HIS A 24 -8.10 5.97 6.45
CA HIS A 24 -8.14 4.67 5.78
C HIS A 24 -7.30 4.73 4.51
N ASN A 25 -6.42 3.77 4.34
CA ASN A 25 -5.57 3.66 3.16
C ASN A 25 -5.58 2.23 2.60
N LEU A 26 -5.35 2.09 1.31
CA LEU A 26 -5.08 0.82 0.66
C LEU A 26 -3.66 0.85 0.10
N LEU A 27 -2.79 0.02 0.67
CA LEU A 27 -1.45 -0.21 0.12
C LEU A 27 -1.54 -1.27 -0.98
N ALA A 28 -1.08 -0.92 -2.18
CA ALA A 28 -0.97 -1.82 -3.31
C ALA A 28 0.49 -2.16 -3.59
N LEU A 29 0.81 -3.45 -3.55
CA LEU A 29 2.13 -4.00 -3.81
C LEU A 29 2.06 -4.92 -5.03
N SER A 30 2.91 -4.70 -6.03
CA SER A 30 2.95 -5.49 -7.26
C SER A 30 3.93 -6.65 -7.16
N TRP A 31 3.56 -7.79 -7.74
CA TRP A 31 4.54 -8.77 -8.18
C TRP A 31 5.03 -8.34 -9.55
N GLN A 32 6.19 -7.71 -9.59
CA GLN A 32 6.69 -7.00 -10.77
C GLN A 32 6.90 -7.90 -11.99
N PRO A 33 7.40 -9.16 -11.87
CA PRO A 33 7.47 -10.07 -13.01
C PRO A 33 6.15 -10.23 -13.75
N ALA A 34 5.05 -10.51 -13.04
CA ALA A 34 3.72 -10.67 -13.65
C ALA A 34 3.21 -9.38 -14.30
N PHE A 35 3.57 -8.21 -13.79
CA PHE A 35 3.26 -6.95 -14.44
C PHE A 35 4.03 -6.83 -15.76
N CYS A 36 5.30 -7.22 -15.76
CA CYS A 36 6.17 -7.10 -16.94
C CYS A 36 5.86 -8.13 -18.04
N GLU A 37 5.31 -9.29 -17.69
CA GLU A 37 4.73 -10.22 -18.68
C GLU A 37 3.59 -9.55 -19.45
N MET A 38 2.76 -8.76 -18.77
CA MET A 38 1.61 -8.06 -19.36
C MET A 38 1.96 -6.74 -20.06
N LYS A 39 3.09 -6.13 -19.72
CA LYS A 39 3.53 -4.80 -20.17
C LYS A 39 5.02 -4.76 -20.52
N PRO A 40 5.48 -5.66 -21.42
CA PRO A 40 6.92 -5.83 -21.70
C PRO A 40 7.58 -4.56 -22.26
N ASP A 41 6.79 -3.70 -22.91
CA ASP A 41 7.30 -2.46 -23.53
C ASP A 41 7.56 -1.33 -22.54
N ASN A 42 7.04 -1.41 -21.31
CA ASN A 42 7.34 -0.43 -20.29
C ASN A 42 8.84 -0.36 -20.02
N ARG A 43 9.34 0.84 -19.71
CA ARG A 43 10.78 1.07 -19.54
C ARG A 43 11.38 0.22 -18.43
N GLU A 44 10.72 0.14 -17.28
CA GLU A 44 11.13 -0.73 -16.17
C GLU A 44 11.10 -2.20 -16.56
N CYS A 45 10.12 -2.63 -17.35
CA CYS A 45 10.00 -4.02 -17.76
C CYS A 45 11.08 -4.43 -18.75
N LYS A 46 11.49 -3.54 -19.66
CA LYS A 46 12.67 -3.77 -20.50
C LYS A 46 13.95 -3.98 -19.68
N LEU A 47 14.10 -3.23 -18.59
CA LEU A 47 15.25 -3.38 -17.68
C LEU A 47 15.17 -4.72 -16.90
N ILE A 48 14.00 -5.07 -16.39
CA ILE A 48 13.76 -6.31 -15.64
C ILE A 48 14.00 -7.53 -16.55
N ASN A 49 13.41 -7.52 -17.75
CA ASN A 49 13.53 -8.62 -18.71
C ASN A 49 14.98 -8.76 -19.26
N ALA A 50 15.78 -7.69 -19.16
CA ALA A 50 17.21 -7.71 -19.47
C ALA A 50 18.10 -8.06 -18.26
N GLY A 51 17.53 -8.48 -17.12
CA GLY A 51 18.27 -8.86 -15.91
C GLY A 51 18.95 -7.68 -15.18
N ARG A 52 18.47 -6.45 -15.37
CA ARG A 52 19.10 -5.26 -14.77
C ARG A 52 18.46 -4.82 -13.44
N LEU A 53 17.30 -5.36 -13.07
CA LEU A 53 16.57 -5.06 -11.85
C LEU A 53 16.15 -6.37 -11.16
N GLU A 54 17.09 -7.26 -10.91
CA GLU A 54 16.85 -8.62 -10.38
C GLU A 54 16.11 -8.63 -9.04
N HIS A 55 16.39 -7.65 -8.17
CA HIS A 55 15.74 -7.49 -6.87
C HIS A 55 14.21 -7.43 -6.96
N THR A 56 13.63 -7.10 -8.12
CA THR A 56 12.18 -7.04 -8.32
C THR A 56 11.50 -8.41 -8.33
N SER A 57 12.29 -9.49 -8.45
CA SER A 57 11.83 -10.87 -8.29
C SER A 57 12.12 -11.46 -6.91
N GLU A 58 12.73 -10.67 -6.03
CA GLU A 58 13.04 -11.05 -4.65
C GLU A 58 12.13 -10.39 -3.62
N GLN A 59 11.30 -9.42 -4.04
CA GLN A 59 10.42 -8.65 -3.18
C GLN A 59 9.15 -8.22 -3.91
N LEU A 60 8.15 -7.79 -3.13
CA LEU A 60 7.00 -7.06 -3.67
C LEU A 60 7.43 -5.62 -3.98
N SER A 61 7.04 -5.10 -5.13
CA SER A 61 7.32 -3.72 -5.56
C SER A 61 6.16 -2.79 -5.21
N LEU A 62 6.45 -1.54 -4.90
CA LEU A 62 5.42 -0.54 -4.60
C LEU A 62 4.66 -0.15 -5.87
N HIS A 63 3.32 -0.28 -5.81
CA HIS A 63 2.44 0.37 -6.78
C HIS A 63 1.96 1.72 -6.24
N GLY A 64 1.48 1.78 -5.01
CA GLY A 64 1.07 3.02 -4.36
C GLY A 64 0.30 2.82 -3.08
N LEU A 65 0.06 3.93 -2.37
CA LEU A 65 -0.81 4.04 -1.22
C LEU A 65 -2.03 4.90 -1.59
N TRP A 66 -3.23 4.34 -1.44
CA TRP A 66 -4.46 4.97 -1.94
C TRP A 66 -5.39 5.31 -0.79
N PRO A 67 -5.52 6.59 -0.42
CA PRO A 67 -6.50 7.03 0.56
C PRO A 67 -7.91 6.55 0.21
N GLN A 68 -8.67 6.17 1.22
CA GLN A 68 -10.03 5.69 1.09
C GLN A 68 -11.02 6.73 1.64
N PRO A 69 -12.30 6.75 1.21
CA PRO A 69 -12.95 5.78 0.35
C PRO A 69 -12.51 5.86 -1.12
N ARG A 70 -12.81 4.80 -1.88
CA ARG A 70 -12.57 4.76 -3.32
C ARG A 70 -13.25 5.94 -4.02
N GLY A 71 -12.53 6.61 -4.91
CA GLY A 71 -13.00 7.82 -5.57
C GLY A 71 -12.46 9.12 -4.95
N ASN A 72 -11.74 9.02 -3.84
CA ASN A 72 -10.96 10.12 -3.30
C ASN A 72 -9.64 10.23 -4.08
N ASP A 73 -9.72 10.78 -5.29
CA ASP A 73 -8.65 10.87 -6.26
C ASP A 73 -8.49 12.32 -6.73
N PHE A 74 -7.27 12.70 -7.14
CA PHE A 74 -6.96 13.99 -7.75
C PHE A 74 -7.39 15.19 -6.91
N CYS A 75 -7.03 15.21 -5.62
CA CYS A 75 -7.35 16.33 -4.74
C CYS A 75 -6.71 17.63 -5.22
N LYS A 76 -7.37 18.75 -4.93
CA LYS A 76 -6.99 20.08 -5.42
C LYS A 76 -5.61 20.52 -4.91
N GLY A 77 -4.93 21.36 -5.69
CA GLY A 77 -3.65 21.97 -5.31
C GLY A 77 -2.43 21.16 -5.73
N VAL A 78 -2.59 20.28 -6.71
CA VAL A 78 -1.56 19.38 -7.20
C VAL A 78 -0.37 20.14 -7.77
N ARG A 79 0.75 20.07 -7.07
CA ARG A 79 2.08 20.37 -7.60
C ARG A 79 2.83 19.07 -7.82
N LYS A 80 3.94 19.10 -8.55
CA LYS A 80 4.87 17.97 -8.61
C LYS A 80 5.30 17.60 -7.17
N PRO A 81 5.47 16.31 -6.87
CA PRO A 81 5.94 15.92 -5.55
C PRO A 81 7.33 16.51 -5.31
N ARG A 82 7.54 17.05 -4.12
CA ARG A 82 8.87 17.38 -3.62
C ARG A 82 9.28 16.22 -2.72
N ILE A 83 10.20 15.45 -3.18
CA ILE A 83 10.70 14.25 -2.50
C ILE A 83 12.18 14.54 -2.23
N ASP A 84 12.63 14.33 -1.01
CA ASP A 84 14.03 14.48 -0.70
C ASP A 84 14.88 13.40 -1.37
N ARG A 85 16.19 13.57 -1.35
CA ARG A 85 17.10 12.68 -2.06
C ARG A 85 17.08 11.25 -1.49
N ASP A 86 17.04 11.12 -0.18
CA ASP A 86 17.05 9.82 0.49
C ASP A 86 15.75 9.04 0.20
N THR A 87 14.60 9.69 0.36
CA THR A 87 13.31 9.10 0.01
C THR A 87 13.23 8.75 -1.47
N LEU A 88 13.77 9.60 -2.35
CA LEU A 88 13.78 9.35 -3.80
C LEU A 88 14.64 8.12 -4.16
N GLU A 89 15.82 7.96 -3.56
CA GLU A 89 16.70 6.81 -3.77
C GLU A 89 16.04 5.51 -3.29
N ARG A 90 15.44 5.51 -2.11
CA ARG A 90 14.68 4.37 -1.57
C ARG A 90 13.45 4.05 -2.43
N LEU A 91 12.76 5.08 -2.92
CA LEU A 91 11.60 4.92 -3.78
C LEU A 91 11.98 4.34 -5.14
N ALA A 92 13.10 4.74 -5.72
CA ALA A 92 13.60 4.20 -6.99
C ALA A 92 13.87 2.68 -6.91
N TYR A 93 14.35 2.20 -5.76
CA TYR A 93 14.54 0.78 -5.50
C TYR A 93 13.20 0.05 -5.30
N ALA A 94 12.29 0.65 -4.56
CA ALA A 94 11.02 0.03 -4.17
C ALA A 94 9.95 0.05 -5.28
N MET A 95 9.98 1.07 -6.15
CA MET A 95 8.97 1.35 -7.19
C MET A 95 9.61 1.39 -8.58
N PRO A 96 9.87 0.24 -9.23
CA PRO A 96 10.47 0.20 -10.58
C PRO A 96 9.71 1.04 -11.61
N GLY A 97 8.38 1.16 -11.45
CA GLY A 97 7.54 2.01 -12.31
C GLY A 97 7.91 3.50 -12.31
N MET A 98 8.84 3.94 -11.42
CA MET A 98 9.40 5.29 -11.50
C MET A 98 10.06 5.57 -12.84
N PHE A 99 10.68 4.56 -13.47
CA PHE A 99 11.27 4.69 -14.80
C PHE A 99 10.24 5.07 -15.88
N SER A 100 8.96 4.82 -15.61
CA SER A 100 7.82 5.19 -16.48
C SER A 100 6.96 6.30 -15.86
N GLY A 101 7.45 7.02 -14.84
CA GLY A 101 6.75 8.16 -14.22
C GLY A 101 5.64 7.78 -13.24
N LEU A 102 5.57 6.52 -12.78
CA LEU A 102 4.52 6.04 -11.89
C LEU A 102 4.41 6.87 -10.60
N HIS A 103 5.54 7.29 -10.01
CA HIS A 103 5.54 8.08 -8.79
C HIS A 103 4.84 9.45 -8.96
N GLU A 104 5.06 10.15 -10.07
CA GLU A 104 4.37 11.41 -10.33
C GLU A 104 2.86 11.20 -10.49
N TYR A 105 2.47 10.11 -11.17
CA TYR A 105 1.06 9.75 -11.33
C TYR A 105 0.40 9.36 -10.01
N GLN A 106 1.05 8.52 -9.19
CA GLN A 106 0.53 8.09 -7.88
C GLN A 106 0.39 9.27 -6.92
N TRP A 107 1.38 10.18 -6.90
CA TRP A 107 1.27 11.41 -6.15
C TRP A 107 0.07 12.24 -6.61
N LYS A 108 0.00 12.55 -7.92
CA LYS A 108 -1.06 13.37 -8.49
C LYS A 108 -2.44 12.80 -8.18
N LYS A 109 -2.59 11.49 -8.29
CA LYS A 109 -3.89 10.82 -8.14
C LYS A 109 -4.25 10.59 -6.68
N HIS A 110 -3.33 10.13 -5.88
CA HIS A 110 -3.60 9.60 -4.54
C HIS A 110 -2.88 10.38 -3.44
N GLY A 111 -1.60 10.70 -3.63
CA GLY A 111 -0.80 11.35 -2.61
C GLY A 111 -1.34 12.73 -2.24
N THR A 112 -1.90 13.48 -3.20
CA THR A 112 -2.53 14.78 -2.96
C THR A 112 -3.77 14.72 -2.05
N CYS A 113 -4.30 13.51 -1.85
CA CYS A 113 -5.42 13.24 -0.94
C CYS A 113 -4.96 12.62 0.38
N PHE A 114 -3.66 12.39 0.55
CA PHE A 114 -3.09 11.84 1.77
C PHE A 114 -3.11 12.90 2.88
N HIS A 115 -3.56 12.48 4.07
CA HIS A 115 -3.63 13.37 5.22
C HIS A 115 -2.24 13.59 5.82
N GLY A 116 -1.81 14.85 5.88
CA GLY A 116 -0.57 15.25 6.55
C GLY A 116 0.48 15.85 5.61
N ASP A 117 0.63 15.30 4.41
CA ASP A 117 1.70 15.73 3.51
C ASP A 117 1.20 16.56 2.32
N ARG A 118 1.82 17.73 2.14
CA ARG A 118 1.57 18.60 0.99
C ARG A 118 2.67 18.57 -0.06
N ASN A 119 3.74 17.83 0.17
CA ASN A 119 4.92 17.89 -0.68
C ASN A 119 5.32 16.55 -1.32
N GLY A 120 4.82 15.44 -0.83
CA GLY A 120 5.04 14.10 -1.35
C GLY A 120 6.13 13.30 -0.63
N ASP A 121 6.95 13.93 0.19
CA ASP A 121 8.03 13.24 0.89
C ASP A 121 7.49 12.30 1.97
N GLU A 122 6.69 12.82 2.89
CA GLU A 122 6.03 12.05 3.95
C GLU A 122 5.14 10.94 3.37
N TYR A 123 4.39 11.24 2.29
CA TYR A 123 3.56 10.24 1.63
C TYR A 123 4.36 9.02 1.16
N TYR A 124 5.53 9.25 0.56
CA TYR A 124 6.37 8.15 0.09
C TYR A 124 7.15 7.49 1.22
N ASP A 125 7.66 8.27 2.17
CA ASP A 125 8.39 7.73 3.32
C ASP A 125 7.51 6.79 4.14
N ASP A 126 6.30 7.21 4.48
CA ASP A 126 5.29 6.41 5.18
C ASP A 126 4.94 5.13 4.42
N THR A 127 4.77 5.24 3.09
CA THR A 127 4.47 4.10 2.24
C THR A 127 5.62 3.09 2.21
N LEU A 128 6.87 3.57 2.07
CA LEU A 128 8.09 2.77 2.06
C LEU A 128 8.32 2.08 3.40
N ARG A 129 8.02 2.74 4.50
CA ARG A 129 8.14 2.23 5.85
C ARG A 129 7.29 0.97 6.06
N ILE A 130 6.01 1.03 5.68
CA ILE A 130 5.11 -0.13 5.78
C ILE A 130 5.53 -1.25 4.82
N MET A 131 5.86 -0.89 3.57
CA MET A 131 6.33 -1.85 2.57
C MET A 131 7.58 -2.61 3.05
N LYS A 132 8.54 -1.91 3.67
CA LYS A 132 9.76 -2.50 4.22
C LYS A 132 9.44 -3.59 5.25
N VAL A 133 8.50 -3.33 6.16
CA VAL A 133 8.07 -4.33 7.17
C VAL A 133 7.45 -5.55 6.51
N ILE A 134 6.63 -5.37 5.47
CA ILE A 134 6.01 -6.49 4.73
C ILE A 134 7.08 -7.28 3.98
N ASN A 135 7.99 -6.62 3.27
CA ASN A 135 9.05 -7.29 2.50
C ASN A 135 10.10 -7.98 3.37
N ALA A 136 10.30 -7.53 4.62
CA ALA A 136 11.17 -8.21 5.58
C ALA A 136 10.54 -9.44 6.25
N SER A 137 9.32 -9.81 5.86
CA SER A 137 8.57 -10.93 6.46
C SER A 137 8.49 -12.15 5.54
N SER A 138 8.08 -13.29 6.09
CA SER A 138 7.84 -14.53 5.34
C SER A 138 6.71 -14.45 4.29
N ILE A 139 6.04 -13.30 4.17
CA ILE A 139 5.04 -13.07 3.11
C ILE A 139 5.71 -13.12 1.72
N VAL A 140 6.93 -12.60 1.59
CA VAL A 140 7.69 -12.63 0.33
C VAL A 140 8.05 -14.06 -0.07
N ASP A 141 8.29 -14.96 0.89
CA ASP A 141 8.61 -16.36 0.62
C ASP A 141 7.48 -17.08 -0.12
N LEU A 142 6.23 -16.63 0.02
CA LEU A 142 5.11 -17.16 -0.74
C LEU A 142 5.26 -16.92 -2.25
N PHE A 143 5.95 -15.86 -2.63
CA PHE A 143 6.21 -15.48 -4.01
C PHE A 143 7.49 -16.12 -4.51
N THR A 144 8.60 -15.90 -3.86
CA THR A 144 9.92 -16.40 -4.29
C THR A 144 9.97 -17.93 -4.38
N SER A 145 9.35 -18.66 -3.43
CA SER A 145 9.28 -20.13 -3.46
C SER A 145 8.36 -20.71 -4.55
N ARG A 146 7.48 -19.92 -5.13
CA ARG A 146 6.55 -20.33 -6.19
C ARG A 146 6.85 -19.76 -7.56
N MET A 147 7.77 -18.81 -7.61
CA MET A 147 8.15 -18.11 -8.83
C MET A 147 8.52 -19.10 -9.93
N GLY A 148 7.85 -19.01 -11.09
CA GLY A 148 8.06 -19.87 -12.23
C GLY A 148 7.62 -21.34 -12.06
N THR A 149 7.04 -21.68 -10.90
CA THR A 149 6.56 -23.05 -10.66
C THR A 149 5.13 -23.24 -11.18
N ARG A 150 4.69 -24.51 -11.28
CA ARG A 150 3.30 -24.85 -11.59
C ARG A 150 2.37 -24.79 -10.38
N THR A 151 2.86 -24.36 -9.22
CA THR A 151 2.09 -24.28 -7.98
C THR A 151 1.45 -22.90 -7.83
N LYS A 152 0.12 -22.87 -7.77
CA LYS A 152 -0.61 -21.61 -7.56
C LYS A 152 -0.50 -21.13 -6.12
N LEU A 153 -0.36 -19.82 -5.96
CA LEU A 153 -0.62 -19.13 -4.70
C LEU A 153 -2.13 -18.90 -4.57
N SER A 154 -2.71 -19.34 -3.46
CA SER A 154 -4.12 -19.09 -3.16
C SER A 154 -4.31 -17.89 -2.23
N GLN A 155 -5.46 -17.21 -2.37
CA GLN A 155 -5.89 -16.15 -1.44
C GLN A 155 -5.92 -16.63 0.01
N LYS A 156 -6.26 -17.90 0.25
CA LYS A 156 -6.27 -18.50 1.60
C LYS A 156 -4.87 -18.59 2.19
N GLN A 157 -3.87 -19.01 1.41
CA GLN A 157 -2.47 -19.09 1.84
C GLN A 157 -1.90 -17.70 2.13
N LEU A 158 -2.16 -16.73 1.25
CA LEU A 158 -1.73 -15.35 1.46
C LEU A 158 -2.30 -14.79 2.78
N ARG A 159 -3.60 -14.95 3.01
CA ARG A 159 -4.26 -14.48 4.24
C ARG A 159 -3.74 -15.18 5.49
N ALA A 160 -3.50 -16.47 5.42
CA ALA A 160 -2.95 -17.23 6.54
C ALA A 160 -1.54 -16.74 6.90
N GLU A 161 -0.71 -16.39 5.91
CA GLU A 161 0.62 -15.86 6.17
C GLU A 161 0.57 -14.45 6.78
N PHE A 162 -0.36 -13.60 6.32
CA PHE A 162 -0.59 -12.30 6.98
C PHE A 162 -1.09 -12.46 8.43
N ASP A 163 -1.95 -13.45 8.71
CA ASP A 163 -2.38 -13.75 10.08
C ASP A 163 -1.21 -14.26 10.95
N LYS A 164 -0.31 -15.03 10.38
CA LYS A 164 0.89 -15.54 11.07
C LYS A 164 1.86 -14.39 11.41
N VAL A 165 2.13 -13.50 10.44
CA VAL A 165 3.09 -12.40 10.61
C VAL A 165 2.52 -11.27 11.48
N PHE A 166 1.33 -10.80 11.20
CA PHE A 166 0.73 -9.60 11.79
C PHE A 166 -0.31 -9.88 12.87
N GLY A 167 -0.54 -11.15 13.17
CA GLY A 167 -1.51 -11.60 14.15
C GLY A 167 -2.91 -11.86 13.56
N ARG A 168 -3.63 -12.76 14.24
CA ARG A 168 -4.96 -13.24 13.83
C ARG A 168 -5.89 -12.09 13.46
N GLY A 169 -6.52 -12.19 12.30
CA GLY A 169 -7.45 -11.19 11.75
C GLY A 169 -6.83 -10.22 10.75
N ALA A 170 -5.49 -10.16 10.62
CA ALA A 170 -4.83 -9.32 9.62
C ALA A 170 -5.15 -9.78 8.20
N GLY A 171 -5.14 -11.08 7.94
CA GLY A 171 -5.36 -11.64 6.62
C GLY A 171 -6.74 -11.35 6.03
N ARG A 172 -7.76 -11.06 6.85
CA ARG A 172 -9.10 -10.68 6.34
C ARG A 172 -9.07 -9.36 5.56
N ASN A 173 -8.10 -8.49 5.85
CA ASN A 173 -7.92 -7.18 5.24
C ASN A 173 -6.93 -7.19 4.06
N VAL A 174 -6.58 -8.39 3.60
CA VAL A 174 -5.66 -8.61 2.48
C VAL A 174 -6.38 -9.24 1.31
N THR A 175 -6.09 -8.71 0.11
CA THR A 175 -6.69 -9.17 -1.13
C THR A 175 -5.59 -9.34 -2.19
N MET A 176 -5.68 -10.45 -2.92
CA MET A 176 -4.81 -10.74 -4.06
C MET A 176 -5.55 -10.43 -5.35
N THR A 177 -4.92 -9.72 -6.29
CA THR A 177 -5.44 -9.54 -7.64
C THR A 177 -4.69 -10.41 -8.63
N CYS A 178 -5.39 -10.86 -9.67
CA CYS A 178 -4.80 -11.63 -10.75
C CYS A 178 -5.18 -11.06 -12.10
N ARG A 179 -4.31 -11.23 -13.07
CA ARG A 179 -4.56 -10.93 -14.48
C ARG A 179 -4.49 -12.19 -15.32
N LYS A 180 -5.35 -12.24 -16.33
CA LYS A 180 -5.34 -13.33 -17.30
C LYS A 180 -4.18 -13.14 -18.28
N ASP A 181 -3.41 -14.19 -18.47
CA ASP A 181 -2.36 -14.30 -19.46
C ASP A 181 -2.56 -15.63 -20.20
N GLY A 182 -2.94 -15.58 -21.46
CA GLY A 182 -3.33 -16.78 -22.21
C GLY A 182 -4.37 -17.62 -21.47
N ARG A 183 -3.98 -18.84 -21.06
CA ARG A 183 -4.80 -19.77 -20.26
C ARG A 183 -4.51 -19.68 -18.75
N ARG A 184 -3.55 -18.85 -18.35
CA ARG A 184 -3.11 -18.69 -16.95
C ARG A 184 -3.78 -17.47 -16.31
N TYR A 185 -3.78 -17.45 -14.99
CA TYR A 185 -4.03 -16.26 -14.19
C TYR A 185 -2.78 -16.00 -13.35
N LEU A 186 -2.13 -14.88 -13.58
CA LEU A 186 -0.92 -14.47 -12.86
C LEU A 186 -1.30 -13.60 -11.66
N VAL A 187 -0.68 -13.85 -10.50
CA VAL A 187 -0.81 -12.97 -9.34
C VAL A 187 -0.12 -11.66 -9.67
N GLN A 188 -0.86 -10.56 -9.66
CA GLN A 188 -0.35 -9.26 -10.04
C GLN A 188 -0.07 -8.35 -8.85
N GLU A 189 -1.00 -8.31 -7.88
CA GLU A 189 -0.88 -7.42 -6.73
C GLU A 189 -1.37 -8.07 -5.45
N VAL A 190 -0.76 -7.66 -4.35
CA VAL A 190 -1.27 -7.78 -2.99
C VAL A 190 -1.78 -6.42 -2.56
N ARG A 191 -3.02 -6.35 -2.10
CA ARG A 191 -3.66 -5.14 -1.60
C ARG A 191 -3.95 -5.30 -0.12
N VAL A 192 -3.43 -4.38 0.67
CA VAL A 192 -3.52 -4.40 2.13
C VAL A 192 -4.28 -3.17 2.58
N LEU A 193 -5.42 -3.36 3.24
CA LEU A 193 -6.15 -2.26 3.86
C LEU A 193 -5.53 -1.90 5.20
N LEU A 194 -5.40 -0.60 5.42
CA LEU A 194 -4.84 0.01 6.62
C LEU A 194 -5.87 0.98 7.20
N LYS A 195 -6.02 0.99 8.52
CA LYS A 195 -6.84 1.97 9.23
C LYS A 195 -6.09 2.50 10.44
N GLY A 196 -5.91 3.79 10.47
CA GLY A 196 -5.20 4.53 11.50
C GLY A 196 -4.15 5.47 10.91
N GLU A 197 -3.53 6.24 11.77
CA GLU A 197 -2.45 7.16 11.44
C GLU A 197 -1.15 6.37 11.20
N ILE A 198 -0.45 6.70 10.12
CA ILE A 198 0.90 6.22 9.84
C ILE A 198 1.83 7.26 10.44
N THR A 199 2.80 6.84 11.22
CA THR A 199 3.77 7.71 11.92
C THR A 199 5.17 7.12 11.82
N ASP A 200 6.17 7.84 12.29
CA ASP A 200 7.56 7.37 12.32
C ASP A 200 7.73 6.05 13.09
N ASP A 201 6.87 5.78 14.07
CA ASP A 201 6.87 4.53 14.81
C ASP A 201 6.22 3.36 14.05
N THR A 202 5.64 3.60 12.88
CA THR A 202 5.02 2.55 12.04
C THR A 202 6.09 1.75 11.27
N ASN A 203 7.11 1.30 11.95
CA ASN A 203 8.30 0.61 11.41
C ASN A 203 8.48 -0.81 11.95
N SER A 204 7.49 -1.34 12.66
CA SER A 204 7.53 -2.68 13.27
C SER A 204 6.34 -3.54 12.83
N VAL A 205 6.51 -4.87 12.93
CA VAL A 205 5.44 -5.85 12.66
C VAL A 205 4.21 -5.55 13.53
N SER A 206 4.41 -5.18 14.80
CA SER A 206 3.30 -4.86 15.71
C SER A 206 2.53 -3.62 15.26
N ALA A 207 3.23 -2.53 14.92
CA ALA A 207 2.61 -1.28 14.49
C ALA A 207 1.86 -1.43 13.17
N VAL A 208 2.49 -2.02 12.15
CA VAL A 208 1.84 -2.32 10.87
C VAL A 208 0.67 -3.29 11.05
N GLY A 209 0.84 -4.33 11.88
CA GLY A 209 -0.22 -5.27 12.21
C GLY A 209 -1.45 -4.63 12.86
N LYS A 210 -1.26 -3.60 13.68
CA LYS A 210 -2.36 -2.80 14.27
C LYS A 210 -3.15 -2.09 13.18
N LEU A 211 -2.47 -1.40 12.25
CA LEU A 211 -3.14 -0.73 11.12
C LEU A 211 -3.95 -1.71 10.26
N ILE A 212 -3.36 -2.86 9.95
CA ILE A 212 -4.04 -3.89 9.14
C ILE A 212 -5.27 -4.44 9.88
N LYS A 213 -5.14 -4.81 11.15
CA LYS A 213 -6.24 -5.41 11.94
C LYS A 213 -7.40 -4.47 12.20
N ASN A 214 -7.13 -3.17 12.32
CA ASN A 214 -8.15 -2.14 12.53
C ASN A 214 -8.99 -1.89 11.26
N ALA A 215 -8.50 -2.25 10.08
CA ALA A 215 -9.25 -2.11 8.84
C ALA A 215 -10.43 -3.09 8.76
N ASN A 216 -11.42 -2.76 7.94
CA ASN A 216 -12.56 -3.62 7.66
C ASN A 216 -12.75 -3.73 6.15
N ASN A 217 -12.43 -4.89 5.59
CA ASN A 217 -12.39 -5.09 4.15
C ASN A 217 -13.56 -5.91 3.62
N LYS A 218 -14.16 -5.39 2.55
CA LYS A 218 -15.10 -6.12 1.70
C LYS A 218 -14.58 -6.28 0.26
N GLN A 219 -13.29 -6.13 0.01
CA GLN A 219 -12.73 -6.22 -1.34
C GLN A 219 -12.75 -7.67 -1.83
N ARG A 220 -13.11 -7.81 -3.10
CA ARG A 220 -13.05 -9.09 -3.81
C ARG A 220 -11.73 -9.19 -4.57
N GLY A 221 -11.11 -10.36 -4.54
CA GLY A 221 -9.90 -10.69 -5.27
C GLY A 221 -10.01 -12.01 -6.00
N CYS A 222 -8.93 -12.45 -6.62
CA CYS A 222 -8.86 -13.79 -7.23
C CYS A 222 -8.69 -14.88 -6.17
N LYS A 223 -9.17 -16.08 -6.49
CA LYS A 223 -9.05 -17.22 -5.57
C LYS A 223 -7.62 -17.79 -5.53
N SER A 224 -6.95 -17.83 -6.70
CA SER A 224 -5.57 -18.29 -6.85
C SER A 224 -4.99 -17.86 -8.18
N GLY A 225 -3.66 -17.77 -8.27
CA GLY A 225 -2.92 -17.48 -9.48
C GLY A 225 -1.51 -18.04 -9.43
N TYR A 226 -0.85 -18.10 -10.58
CA TYR A 226 0.55 -18.45 -10.67
C TYR A 226 1.42 -17.25 -10.29
N VAL A 227 2.55 -17.50 -9.66
CA VAL A 227 3.57 -16.48 -9.39
C VAL A 227 4.57 -16.56 -10.53
N ASP A 228 4.60 -15.52 -11.33
CA ASP A 228 5.40 -15.45 -12.54
C ASP A 228 6.89 -15.26 -12.25
N ALA A 229 7.76 -15.76 -13.12
CA ALA A 229 9.19 -15.52 -13.06
C ALA A 229 9.57 -14.25 -13.82
N SER A 230 10.78 -13.74 -13.60
CA SER A 230 11.34 -12.66 -14.42
C SER A 230 11.63 -13.16 -15.84
N GLY A 231 11.49 -12.27 -16.82
CA GLY A 231 11.58 -12.58 -18.24
C GLY A 231 10.21 -12.96 -18.82
N LEU A 232 10.12 -12.89 -20.15
CA LEU A 232 8.89 -13.26 -20.86
C LEU A 232 8.73 -14.78 -20.91
N GLN A 233 7.50 -15.27 -20.68
CA GLN A 233 7.15 -16.70 -20.61
C GLN A 233 6.25 -17.14 -21.77
#